data_466026c5786f11d46febabf901ddb478
#
_entry.id   466026c5786f11d46febabf901ddb478
#
_cell.length_a   1.000
_cell.length_b   1.000
_cell.length_c   1.000
_cell.angle_alpha   90.00
_cell.angle_beta   90.00
_cell.angle_gamma   90.00
#
_symmetry.space_group_name_H-M   'P 1'
#
loop_
_entity.id
_entity.type
_entity.pdbx_description
1 polymer ?
#
loop_
_entity_poly.entity_id
_entity_poly.type
_entity_poly.pdbx_seq_one_letter_code
_entity_poly.pdbx_strand_id
1 'polypeptide(L)'
;ELIGLGLLKKAAVKKQDPEKPLYKKYFMHGTSHHLGIDVHDLGTRFAPIQPGMVFTCEPGIYIPEENIGIRIENDILVTAGAPVDLMDMIPSEVKDIEAMMRK
;
A
#
# COMPACT_ATOMS: atom_id res chain seq x y z
N GLU A 1 8.47 -7.03 -6.30
CA GLU A 1 9.12 -5.72 -6.10
C GLU A 1 10.29 -5.79 -5.12
N LEU A 2 10.16 -6.26 -3.88
CA LEU A 2 11.27 -6.35 -2.90
C LEU A 2 12.52 -7.08 -3.42
N ILE A 3 12.34 -8.06 -4.33
CA ILE A 3 13.46 -8.72 -5.01
C ILE A 3 14.12 -7.77 -6.02
N GLY A 4 13.34 -7.00 -6.77
CA GLY A 4 13.83 -6.01 -7.72
C GLY A 4 14.63 -4.88 -7.06
N LEU A 5 14.23 -4.50 -5.85
CA LEU A 5 14.92 -3.53 -5.01
C LEU A 5 16.16 -4.09 -4.29
N GLY A 6 16.47 -5.39 -4.45
CA GLY A 6 17.61 -6.02 -3.80
C GLY A 6 17.41 -6.35 -2.31
N LEU A 7 16.23 -6.04 -1.74
CA LEU A 7 15.93 -6.27 -0.33
C LEU A 7 15.74 -7.75 0.00
N LEU A 8 15.28 -8.55 -0.95
CA LEU A 8 15.10 -9.99 -0.80
C LEU A 8 15.78 -10.78 -1.93
N LYS A 9 16.40 -11.90 -1.57
CA LYS A 9 16.99 -12.83 -2.54
C LYS A 9 15.93 -13.81 -3.06
N LYS A 10 15.80 -13.95 -4.38
CA LYS A 10 14.83 -14.88 -5.02
C LYS A 10 14.94 -16.32 -4.50
N ALA A 11 16.17 -16.79 -4.24
CA ALA A 11 16.41 -18.13 -3.71
C ALA A 11 15.89 -18.30 -2.26
N ALA A 12 15.97 -17.26 -1.44
CA ALA A 12 15.45 -17.26 -0.08
C ALA A 12 13.92 -17.27 -0.09
N VAL A 13 13.29 -16.46 -0.94
CA VAL A 13 11.83 -16.42 -1.09
C VAL A 13 11.25 -17.76 -1.52
N LYS A 14 11.96 -18.50 -2.40
CA LYS A 14 11.53 -19.86 -2.83
C LYS A 14 11.58 -20.90 -1.72
N LYS A 15 12.39 -20.67 -0.70
CA LYS A 15 12.64 -21.62 0.41
C LYS A 15 12.04 -21.14 1.74
N GLN A 16 11.31 -20.01 1.72
CA GLN A 16 10.77 -19.43 2.95
C GLN A 16 9.66 -20.29 3.55
N ASP A 17 9.52 -20.19 4.85
CA ASP A 17 8.38 -20.71 5.59
C ASP A 17 7.12 -19.93 5.20
N PRO A 18 6.05 -20.57 4.70
CA PRO A 18 4.80 -19.90 4.37
C PRO A 18 4.16 -19.16 5.57
N GLU A 19 4.34 -19.66 6.78
CA GLU A 19 3.81 -19.05 8.01
C GLU A 19 4.60 -17.80 8.43
N LYS A 20 5.84 -17.68 7.93
CA LYS A 20 6.74 -16.55 8.24
C LYS A 20 7.34 -15.97 6.96
N PRO A 21 6.51 -15.37 6.11
CA PRO A 21 6.97 -14.86 4.82
C PRO A 21 7.96 -13.70 4.98
N LEU A 22 9.06 -13.79 4.25
CA LEU A 22 10.19 -12.85 4.36
C LEU A 22 9.84 -11.40 4.04
N TYR A 23 8.80 -11.18 3.23
CA TYR A 23 8.37 -9.82 2.89
C TYR A 23 7.93 -9.01 4.12
N LYS A 24 7.43 -9.68 5.18
CA LYS A 24 6.98 -9.02 6.43
C LYS A 24 8.09 -8.26 7.15
N LYS A 25 9.35 -8.53 6.83
CA LYS A 25 10.47 -7.74 7.35
C LYS A 25 10.43 -6.29 6.85
N TYR A 26 10.01 -6.09 5.61
CA TYR A 26 10.02 -4.79 4.92
C TYR A 26 8.62 -4.24 4.65
N PHE A 27 7.60 -5.07 4.84
CA PHE A 27 6.19 -4.71 4.67
C PHE A 27 5.35 -5.55 5.64
N MET A 28 5.06 -4.98 6.82
CA MET A 28 4.49 -5.71 7.94
C MET A 28 3.00 -5.47 8.18
N HIS A 29 2.36 -4.60 7.42
CA HIS A 29 0.93 -4.28 7.57
C HIS A 29 0.10 -4.71 6.34
N GLY A 30 -1.22 -4.51 6.41
CA GLY A 30 -2.11 -4.71 5.27
C GLY A 30 -1.91 -3.65 4.19
N THR A 31 -2.36 -3.95 2.97
CA THR A 31 -2.27 -3.03 1.83
C THR A 31 -3.50 -2.14 1.72
N SER A 32 -4.59 -2.51 2.41
CA SER A 32 -5.91 -1.90 2.19
C SER A 32 -6.86 -2.22 3.35
N HIS A 33 -7.74 -1.32 3.64
CA HIS A 33 -8.90 -1.52 4.52
C HIS A 33 -10.10 -0.71 4.01
N HIS A 34 -11.29 -1.02 4.50
CA HIS A 34 -12.47 -0.20 4.24
C HIS A 34 -12.28 1.19 4.85
N LEU A 35 -12.69 2.20 4.11
CA LEU A 35 -12.74 3.59 4.53
C LEU A 35 -14.19 4.09 4.42
N GLY A 36 -14.69 4.76 5.45
CA GLY A 36 -16.03 5.30 5.49
C GLY A 36 -16.19 6.35 6.57
N ILE A 37 -17.19 6.22 7.44
CA ILE A 37 -17.37 7.11 8.59
C ILE A 37 -16.17 7.02 9.53
N ASP A 38 -15.70 5.80 9.76
CA ASP A 38 -14.47 5.55 10.49
C ASP A 38 -13.30 5.33 9.51
N VAL A 39 -12.10 5.74 9.91
CA VAL A 39 -10.86 5.54 9.13
C VAL A 39 -10.62 4.06 8.86
N HIS A 40 -10.81 3.21 9.87
CA HIS A 40 -10.87 1.76 9.72
C HIS A 40 -12.33 1.34 9.85
N ASP A 41 -13.08 1.48 8.75
CA ASP A 41 -14.51 1.25 8.78
C ASP A 41 -14.86 -0.23 8.74
N LEU A 42 -16.10 -0.51 9.15
CA LEU A 42 -16.63 -1.86 9.20
C LEU A 42 -16.70 -2.48 7.80
N GLY A 43 -16.22 -3.70 7.70
CA GLY A 43 -16.26 -4.48 6.47
C GLY A 43 -15.94 -5.94 6.74
N THR A 44 -16.40 -6.82 5.87
CA THR A 44 -16.06 -8.23 5.95
C THR A 44 -15.09 -8.62 4.83
N ARG A 45 -14.01 -9.30 5.20
CA ARG A 45 -13.01 -9.82 4.25
C ARG A 45 -13.57 -10.90 3.31
N PHE A 46 -14.75 -11.42 3.62
CA PHE A 46 -15.36 -12.53 2.89
C PHE A 46 -16.50 -12.08 1.96
N ALA A 47 -16.91 -10.83 2.04
CA ALA A 47 -17.88 -10.27 1.10
C ALA A 47 -17.19 -9.91 -0.23
N PRO A 48 -17.86 -10.15 -1.36
CA PRO A 48 -17.39 -9.63 -2.63
C PRO A 48 -17.31 -8.11 -2.62
N ILE A 49 -16.24 -7.56 -3.20
CA ILE A 49 -16.10 -6.12 -3.41
C ILE A 49 -17.22 -5.66 -4.37
N GLN A 50 -17.88 -4.57 -4.03
CA GLN A 50 -19.01 -4.03 -4.79
C GLN A 50 -18.82 -2.55 -5.13
N PRO A 51 -19.41 -2.05 -6.22
CA PRO A 51 -19.46 -0.63 -6.52
C PRO A 51 -20.03 0.19 -5.36
N GLY A 52 -19.43 1.34 -5.10
CA GLY A 52 -19.73 2.22 -3.99
C GLY A 52 -18.87 2.00 -2.74
N MET A 53 -18.13 0.91 -2.65
CA MET A 53 -17.16 0.72 -1.58
C MET A 53 -15.94 1.60 -1.79
N VAL A 54 -15.37 2.10 -0.69
CA VAL A 54 -14.10 2.83 -0.68
C VAL A 54 -13.08 2.04 0.13
N PHE A 55 -11.88 1.95 -0.41
CA PHE A 55 -10.75 1.28 0.21
C PHE A 55 -9.53 2.16 0.18
N THR A 56 -8.70 2.10 1.21
CA THR A 56 -7.33 2.60 1.12
C THR A 56 -6.50 1.72 0.19
N CYS A 57 -5.51 2.32 -0.46
CA CYS A 57 -4.43 1.61 -1.15
C CYS A 57 -3.12 2.16 -0.59
N GLU A 58 -2.52 1.45 0.36
CA GLU A 58 -1.46 1.95 1.24
C GLU A 58 -0.20 1.06 1.25
N PRO A 59 0.38 0.72 0.10
CA PRO A 59 1.63 -0.01 0.08
C PRO A 59 2.75 0.80 0.74
N GLY A 60 3.60 0.11 1.50
CA GLY A 60 4.74 0.74 2.17
C GLY A 60 5.99 -0.14 2.12
N ILE A 61 7.14 0.48 2.20
CA ILE A 61 8.42 -0.19 2.34
C ILE A 61 9.16 0.42 3.52
N TYR A 62 9.62 -0.45 4.40
CA TYR A 62 10.33 -0.08 5.62
C TYR A 62 11.66 -0.81 5.66
N ILE A 63 12.76 -0.08 5.70
CA ILE A 63 14.13 -0.63 5.71
C ILE A 63 14.75 -0.30 7.06
N PRO A 64 14.60 -1.19 8.06
CA PRO A 64 15.11 -0.92 9.42
C PRO A 64 16.62 -0.67 9.45
N GLU A 65 17.37 -1.34 8.58
CA GLU A 65 18.81 -1.22 8.49
C GLU A 65 19.28 0.19 8.07
N GLU A 66 18.42 0.91 7.35
CA GLU A 66 18.67 2.28 6.88
C GLU A 66 17.86 3.32 7.66
N ASN A 67 17.04 2.87 8.62
CA ASN A 67 16.12 3.73 9.38
C ASN A 67 15.20 4.55 8.46
N ILE A 68 14.72 3.93 7.38
CA ILE A 68 13.85 4.54 6.38
C ILE A 68 12.53 3.79 6.30
N GLY A 69 11.43 4.54 6.19
CA GLY A 69 10.11 4.00 5.87
C GLY A 69 9.36 4.98 4.97
N ILE A 70 8.75 4.46 3.92
CA ILE A 70 7.90 5.23 3.01
C ILE A 70 6.60 4.46 2.80
N ARG A 71 5.47 5.16 2.95
CA ARG A 71 4.14 4.69 2.57
C ARG A 71 3.45 5.80 1.77
N ILE A 72 2.88 5.44 0.64
CA ILE A 72 1.99 6.30 -0.13
C ILE A 72 0.60 5.66 -0.05
N GLU A 73 -0.39 6.45 0.27
CA GLU A 73 -1.75 6.00 0.50
C GLU A 73 -2.71 6.79 -0.39
N ASN A 74 -3.54 6.07 -1.13
CA ASN A 74 -4.59 6.60 -1.96
C ASN A 74 -5.93 5.99 -1.54
N ASP A 75 -7.01 6.75 -1.69
CA ASP A 75 -8.38 6.30 -1.43
C ASP A 75 -9.04 5.93 -2.75
N ILE A 76 -9.46 4.69 -2.86
CA ILE A 76 -9.96 4.12 -4.11
C ILE A 76 -11.46 3.85 -4.00
N LEU A 77 -12.25 4.54 -4.82
CA LEU A 77 -13.67 4.25 -5.00
C LEU A 77 -13.85 3.11 -5.99
N VAL A 78 -14.50 2.05 -5.56
CA VAL A 78 -14.92 0.95 -6.42
C VAL A 78 -16.11 1.39 -7.25
N THR A 79 -16.05 1.21 -8.57
CA THR A 79 -17.15 1.46 -9.50
C THR A 79 -17.54 0.20 -10.25
N ALA A 80 -18.61 0.25 -11.04
CA ALA A 80 -18.98 -0.84 -11.95
C ALA A 80 -18.00 -1.00 -13.13
N GLY A 81 -17.16 0.00 -13.36
CA GLY A 81 -16.11 0.01 -14.39
C GLY A 81 -14.72 0.09 -13.77
N ALA A 82 -13.88 0.98 -14.29
CA ALA A 82 -12.57 1.25 -13.71
C ALA A 82 -12.70 1.89 -12.31
N PRO A 83 -11.82 1.54 -11.36
CA PRO A 83 -11.80 2.22 -10.07
C PRO A 83 -11.42 3.68 -10.24
N VAL A 84 -11.85 4.52 -9.30
CA VAL A 84 -11.52 5.95 -9.27
C VAL A 84 -10.59 6.20 -8.08
N ASP A 85 -9.45 6.79 -8.34
CA ASP A 85 -8.56 7.31 -7.32
C ASP A 85 -9.08 8.67 -6.85
N LEU A 86 -9.50 8.76 -5.59
CA LEU A 86 -10.02 10.00 -4.99
C LEU A 86 -8.90 10.99 -4.65
N MET A 87 -7.64 10.54 -4.71
CA MET A 87 -6.45 11.32 -4.37
C MET A 87 -5.64 11.73 -5.60
N ASP A 88 -6.14 11.52 -6.82
CA ASP A 88 -5.44 11.77 -8.08
C ASP A 88 -4.95 13.21 -8.26
N MET A 89 -5.60 14.16 -7.58
CA MET A 89 -5.22 15.58 -7.58
C MET A 89 -4.06 15.89 -6.61
N ILE A 90 -3.68 14.97 -5.74
CA ILE A 90 -2.63 15.18 -4.74
C ILE A 90 -1.29 14.69 -5.32
N PRO A 91 -0.27 15.54 -5.37
CA PRO A 91 1.04 15.14 -5.86
C PRO A 91 1.64 14.01 -5.02
N SER A 92 2.02 12.90 -5.68
CA SER A 92 2.70 11.75 -5.07
C SER A 92 4.12 11.54 -5.60
N GLU A 93 4.46 12.17 -6.72
CA GLU A 93 5.79 12.09 -7.31
C GLU A 93 6.79 12.95 -6.55
N VAL A 94 7.99 12.40 -6.31
CA VAL A 94 9.07 13.08 -5.56
C VAL A 94 9.34 14.49 -6.06
N LYS A 95 9.47 14.65 -7.39
CA LYS A 95 9.75 15.96 -8.02
C LYS A 95 8.67 17.00 -7.75
N ASP A 96 7.40 16.58 -7.69
CA ASP A 96 6.28 17.48 -7.50
C ASP A 96 6.16 17.88 -6.02
N ILE A 97 6.36 16.92 -5.11
CA ILE A 97 6.42 17.18 -3.66
C ILE A 97 7.59 18.13 -3.34
N GLU A 98 8.79 17.85 -3.86
CA GLU A 98 9.95 18.73 -3.66
C GLU A 98 9.72 20.14 -4.22
N ALA A 99 9.06 20.26 -5.38
CA ALA A 99 8.74 21.56 -5.97
C ALA A 99 7.80 22.37 -5.07
N MET A 100 6.79 21.73 -4.47
CA MET A 100 5.86 22.37 -3.53
C MET A 100 6.53 22.79 -2.22
N MET A 101 7.56 22.04 -1.77
CA MET A 101 8.30 22.32 -0.54
C MET A 101 9.36 23.42 -0.69
N ARG A 102 9.75 23.76 -1.91
CA ARG A 102 10.67 24.88 -2.18
C ARG A 102 9.94 26.21 -1.96
N LYS A 103 10.26 26.87 -0.86
CA LYS A 103 9.84 28.26 -0.58
C LYS A 103 10.81 29.24 -1.19
#